data_eceb624249cd6b919cd0e3ce2d07910d
#
_entry.id   eceb624249cd6b919cd0e3ce2d07910d
#
_cell.length_a   1.000
_cell.length_b   1.000
_cell.length_c   1.000
_cell.angle_alpha   90.00
_cell.angle_beta   90.00
_cell.angle_gamma   90.00
#
_symmetry.space_group_name_H-M   'P 1'
#
loop_
_entity.id
_entity.type
_entity.pdbx_description
1 polymer ?
#
loop_
_entity_poly.entity_id
_entity_poly.type
_entity_poly.pdbx_seq_one_letter_code
_entity_poly.pdbx_strand_id
1 'polypeptide(L)'
;MGIVRLEGEKILLRQMTYEDTDKIVEWRNNERVRSHFIYRENFTPEGHHHWIESMIHTGKAVQFIICEKCGIRPVGSVYFRDIDRVKKEAEYGIFLGEDDAAGKGYGTEAAKLAVEYAFSQMGLERLVLRVFTDNEAAIRSYKTAGFVKEAVLENVECSDGERKDMFFMSMEKEKRISFVIPCYRSEVTLPKVVKEIKETLHRMKEQGKSYDYEIILVNDCSPDDTFAVIQKLCGEDKKIKGVNLARNFGQHAALMAGFHQVNGDVVVCLDDDGQTPADEVDKLLEEIDNGSDVVYAKYEHKKHSAFRNFGSWVNEEMARVMLGKPRELYVSSYFAAKRFVVEEMKKYTNAYPYVIGLVLRTTKRISNVSVCHREREIGSSGYTFGKLLELWFNGFTAFSVKPLRLATAVGCMCSVCGFLYGIYTVIKKLVNPNVPMGFSSIMAAIVFMGGMMMMMLGLVGEYIGRMYISMNNSPQFVIRETINEEEW
;
A
#
# COMPACT_ATOMS: atom_id res chain seq x y z
N MET A 1 -0.03 -10.06 28.34
CA MET A 1 0.82 -9.25 27.45
C MET A 1 2.22 -9.27 28.02
N GLY A 2 3.25 -9.58 27.23
CA GLY A 2 4.64 -9.53 27.69
C GLY A 2 5.03 -8.09 28.04
N ILE A 3 5.95 -7.93 29.00
CA ILE A 3 6.50 -6.62 29.38
C ILE A 3 7.26 -6.07 28.17
N VAL A 4 6.84 -4.93 27.64
CA VAL A 4 7.51 -4.27 26.52
C VAL A 4 8.88 -3.77 26.98
N ARG A 5 9.92 -4.15 26.24
CA ARG A 5 11.30 -3.73 26.47
C ARG A 5 11.91 -3.31 25.14
N LEU A 6 12.43 -2.08 25.06
CA LEU A 6 13.09 -1.53 23.88
C LEU A 6 14.57 -1.32 24.20
N GLU A 7 15.43 -1.90 23.39
CA GLU A 7 16.88 -1.88 23.64
C GLU A 7 17.61 -0.91 22.70
N GLY A 8 18.33 0.03 23.29
CA GLY A 8 19.25 0.93 22.60
C GLY A 8 20.70 0.50 22.79
N GLU A 9 21.63 1.38 22.41
CA GLU A 9 23.08 1.15 22.59
C GLU A 9 23.50 1.31 24.07
N LYS A 10 23.11 2.43 24.71
CA LYS A 10 23.50 2.82 26.08
C LYS A 10 22.39 2.59 27.09
N ILE A 11 21.14 2.65 26.65
CA ILE A 11 19.97 2.57 27.49
C ILE A 11 19.01 1.46 27.04
N LEU A 12 18.08 1.14 27.91
CA LEU A 12 16.88 0.39 27.58
C LEU A 12 15.65 1.11 28.14
N LEU A 13 14.52 0.99 27.46
CA LEU A 13 13.22 1.40 27.93
C LEU A 13 12.45 0.15 28.36
N ARG A 14 12.00 0.12 29.60
CA ARG A 14 11.08 -0.91 30.09
C ARG A 14 9.75 -0.29 30.50
N GLN A 15 8.68 -1.01 30.31
CA GLN A 15 7.37 -0.55 30.74
C GLN A 15 7.38 -0.25 32.24
N MET A 16 6.79 0.90 32.62
CA MET A 16 6.65 1.32 34.01
C MET A 16 5.67 0.40 34.76
N THR A 17 5.95 0.15 36.03
CA THR A 17 5.11 -0.63 36.96
C THR A 17 4.82 0.16 38.25
N TYR A 18 3.98 -0.38 39.14
CA TYR A 18 3.73 0.22 40.46
C TYR A 18 4.99 0.30 41.34
N GLU A 19 5.95 -0.59 41.12
CA GLU A 19 7.23 -0.62 41.87
C GLU A 19 8.10 0.62 41.59
N ASP A 20 7.84 1.33 40.49
CA ASP A 20 8.57 2.55 40.12
C ASP A 20 8.02 3.81 40.80
N THR A 21 6.92 3.69 41.53
CA THR A 21 6.22 4.84 42.14
C THR A 21 7.14 5.71 42.95
N ASP A 22 7.90 5.14 43.90
CA ASP A 22 8.76 5.90 44.80
C ASP A 22 9.82 6.70 44.04
N LYS A 23 10.43 6.09 43.03
CA LYS A 23 11.43 6.75 42.15
C LYS A 23 10.82 7.87 41.32
N ILE A 24 9.67 7.66 40.73
CA ILE A 24 8.98 8.68 39.94
C ILE A 24 8.57 9.86 40.82
N VAL A 25 8.08 9.60 42.04
CA VAL A 25 7.72 10.65 42.98
C VAL A 25 8.95 11.43 43.44
N GLU A 26 10.06 10.76 43.75
CA GLU A 26 11.34 11.40 44.05
C GLU A 26 11.80 12.32 42.93
N TRP A 27 11.84 11.82 41.69
CA TRP A 27 12.27 12.58 40.52
C TRP A 27 11.35 13.75 40.20
N ARG A 28 10.02 13.56 40.27
CA ARG A 28 9.03 14.60 39.96
C ARG A 28 9.05 15.75 40.95
N ASN A 29 9.43 15.49 42.21
CA ASN A 29 9.57 16.49 43.27
C ASN A 29 10.96 17.15 43.33
N ASN A 30 11.95 16.61 42.58
CA ASN A 30 13.26 17.27 42.43
C ASN A 30 13.08 18.61 41.71
N GLU A 31 13.62 19.71 42.26
CA GLU A 31 13.45 21.08 41.75
C GLU A 31 13.91 21.22 40.29
N ARG A 32 15.02 20.58 39.92
CA ARG A 32 15.56 20.58 38.55
C ARG A 32 14.56 19.96 37.57
N VAL A 33 13.84 18.91 37.96
CA VAL A 33 12.85 18.24 37.10
C VAL A 33 11.54 19.03 37.15
N ARG A 34 11.07 19.39 38.34
CA ARG A 34 9.79 20.09 38.54
C ARG A 34 9.69 21.42 37.84
N SER A 35 10.78 22.20 37.80
CA SER A 35 10.84 23.51 37.13
C SER A 35 10.56 23.45 35.62
N HIS A 36 10.71 22.28 34.98
CA HIS A 36 10.47 22.06 33.56
C HIS A 36 9.07 21.51 33.22
N PHE A 37 8.20 21.38 34.25
CA PHE A 37 6.82 20.98 34.06
C PHE A 37 5.86 22.15 34.21
N ILE A 38 4.72 22.08 33.51
CA ILE A 38 3.60 23.02 33.65
C ILE A 38 2.93 22.81 35.01
N TYR A 39 2.74 21.50 35.39
CA TYR A 39 2.19 21.08 36.68
C TYR A 39 3.33 20.90 37.71
N ARG A 40 3.46 21.86 38.61
CA ARG A 40 4.55 21.93 39.59
C ARG A 40 4.10 21.63 41.03
N GLU A 41 2.88 21.15 41.20
CA GLU A 41 2.40 20.70 42.49
C GLU A 41 3.22 19.53 43.01
N ASN A 42 3.18 19.34 44.34
CA ASN A 42 3.89 18.24 45.00
C ASN A 42 3.28 16.89 44.54
N PHE A 43 4.10 16.04 43.99
CA PHE A 43 3.69 14.74 43.47
C PHE A 43 3.71 13.70 44.57
N THR A 44 2.61 12.94 44.77
CA THR A 44 2.49 11.96 45.85
C THR A 44 2.35 10.54 45.31
N PRO A 45 2.68 9.51 46.14
CA PRO A 45 2.46 8.12 45.70
C PRO A 45 1.00 7.82 45.35
N GLU A 46 0.04 8.36 46.08
CA GLU A 46 -1.39 8.21 45.83
C GLU A 46 -1.79 8.85 44.49
N GLY A 47 -1.25 10.06 44.21
CA GLY A 47 -1.43 10.74 42.91
C GLY A 47 -0.86 9.93 41.76
N HIS A 48 0.31 9.31 41.94
CA HIS A 48 0.90 8.44 40.94
C HIS A 48 0.10 7.15 40.72
N HIS A 49 -0.39 6.52 41.79
CA HIS A 49 -1.27 5.34 41.67
C HIS A 49 -2.55 5.70 40.90
N HIS A 50 -3.16 6.85 41.23
CA HIS A 50 -4.34 7.34 40.46
C HIS A 50 -4.03 7.58 38.97
N TRP A 51 -2.84 8.11 38.65
CA TRP A 51 -2.37 8.25 37.28
C TRP A 51 -2.29 6.89 36.56
N ILE A 52 -1.72 5.88 37.20
CA ILE A 52 -1.63 4.52 36.64
C ILE A 52 -3.03 3.98 36.36
N GLU A 53 -3.96 4.08 37.29
CA GLU A 53 -5.32 3.54 37.13
C GLU A 53 -6.14 4.29 36.08
N SER A 54 -6.09 5.63 36.11
CA SER A 54 -6.95 6.47 35.28
C SER A 54 -6.40 6.68 33.85
N MET A 55 -5.09 6.61 33.65
CA MET A 55 -4.45 6.92 32.38
C MET A 55 -3.77 5.71 31.72
N ILE A 56 -2.95 4.95 32.50
CA ILE A 56 -2.20 3.82 31.95
C ILE A 56 -3.12 2.61 31.70
N HIS A 57 -3.87 2.18 32.73
CA HIS A 57 -4.77 1.03 32.61
C HIS A 57 -5.94 1.27 31.63
N THR A 58 -6.33 2.51 31.44
CA THR A 58 -7.35 2.89 30.46
C THR A 58 -6.81 3.02 29.04
N GLY A 59 -5.49 2.92 28.85
CA GLY A 59 -4.83 3.07 27.53
C GLY A 59 -4.78 4.50 27.00
N LYS A 60 -5.05 5.51 27.86
CA LYS A 60 -4.92 6.94 27.54
C LYS A 60 -3.48 7.43 27.63
N ALA A 61 -2.63 6.68 28.33
CA ALA A 61 -1.20 6.94 28.41
C ALA A 61 -0.40 5.63 28.36
N VAL A 62 0.86 5.75 27.93
CA VAL A 62 1.88 4.70 27.98
C VAL A 62 3.14 5.32 28.56
N GLN A 63 3.79 4.63 29.50
CA GLN A 63 4.96 5.16 30.19
C GLN A 63 6.05 4.10 30.33
N PHE A 64 7.29 4.50 30.10
CA PHE A 64 8.49 3.68 30.23
C PHE A 64 9.46 4.30 31.21
N ILE A 65 10.23 3.44 31.88
CA ILE A 65 11.40 3.81 32.67
C ILE A 65 12.63 3.72 31.77
N ILE A 66 13.43 4.77 31.76
CA ILE A 66 14.73 4.81 31.11
C ILE A 66 15.75 4.20 32.06
N CYS A 67 16.40 3.11 31.66
CA CYS A 67 17.43 2.46 32.46
C CYS A 67 18.77 2.48 31.73
N GLU A 68 19.86 2.71 32.46
CA GLU A 68 21.21 2.44 31.92
C GLU A 68 21.34 0.95 31.59
N LYS A 69 21.87 0.61 30.41
CA LYS A 69 22.01 -0.78 29.98
C LYS A 69 22.98 -1.57 30.86
N CYS A 70 24.04 -0.89 31.35
CA CYS A 70 24.98 -1.45 32.31
C CYS A 70 24.39 -1.33 33.71
N GLY A 71 23.99 -2.45 34.32
CA GLY A 71 23.44 -2.51 35.68
C GLY A 71 21.93 -2.26 35.82
N ILE A 72 21.21 -1.98 34.74
CA ILE A 72 19.73 -1.75 34.66
C ILE A 72 19.28 -0.70 35.71
N ARG A 73 20.10 0.33 35.94
CA ARG A 73 19.77 1.43 36.88
C ARG A 73 18.75 2.37 36.29
N PRO A 74 17.59 2.62 36.90
CA PRO A 74 16.63 3.61 36.43
C PRO A 74 17.21 5.02 36.55
N VAL A 75 17.07 5.83 35.46
CA VAL A 75 17.63 7.19 35.40
C VAL A 75 16.63 8.25 34.96
N GLY A 76 15.42 7.85 34.52
CA GLY A 76 14.39 8.77 34.09
C GLY A 76 13.15 8.07 33.54
N SER A 77 12.28 8.82 32.92
CA SER A 77 11.04 8.29 32.34
C SER A 77 10.69 8.99 31.04
N VAL A 78 10.08 8.25 30.12
CA VAL A 78 9.47 8.74 28.90
C VAL A 78 8.02 8.25 28.82
N TYR A 79 7.12 9.11 28.34
CA TYR A 79 5.70 8.79 28.29
C TYR A 79 5.01 9.41 27.08
N PHE A 80 3.91 8.76 26.71
CA PHE A 80 2.90 9.28 25.79
C PHE A 80 1.61 9.47 26.59
N ARG A 81 0.97 10.62 26.47
CA ARG A 81 -0.32 10.92 27.10
C ARG A 81 -1.28 11.50 26.10
N ASP A 82 -2.55 11.62 26.49
CA ASP A 82 -3.61 12.15 25.65
C ASP A 82 -3.68 11.43 24.30
N ILE A 83 -3.54 10.08 24.34
CA ILE A 83 -3.52 9.23 23.14
C ILE A 83 -4.89 9.28 22.48
N ASP A 84 -4.97 9.96 21.33
CA ASP A 84 -6.14 9.98 20.46
C ASP A 84 -5.96 8.93 19.34
N ARG A 85 -6.67 7.81 19.48
CA ARG A 85 -6.60 6.70 18.50
C ARG A 85 -7.30 7.01 17.19
N VAL A 86 -8.21 8.01 17.16
CA VAL A 86 -8.93 8.43 15.94
C VAL A 86 -8.04 9.34 15.12
N LYS A 87 -7.41 10.33 15.77
CA LYS A 87 -6.42 11.22 15.13
C LYS A 87 -5.05 10.59 14.99
N LYS A 88 -4.82 9.44 15.67
CA LYS A 88 -3.51 8.76 15.77
C LYS A 88 -2.40 9.68 16.26
N GLU A 89 -2.71 10.51 17.25
CA GLU A 89 -1.83 11.51 17.84
C GLU A 89 -1.68 11.27 19.34
N ALA A 90 -0.50 11.62 19.91
CA ALA A 90 -0.28 11.64 21.34
C ALA A 90 0.69 12.76 21.73
N GLU A 91 0.58 13.26 22.96
CA GLU A 91 1.57 14.15 23.54
C GLU A 91 2.73 13.34 24.13
N TYR A 92 3.94 13.62 23.65
CA TYR A 92 5.19 13.03 24.10
C TYR A 92 5.80 13.82 25.24
N GLY A 93 6.35 13.13 26.24
CA GLY A 93 7.10 13.76 27.33
C GLY A 93 8.24 12.88 27.83
N ILE A 94 9.33 13.51 28.26
CA ILE A 94 10.51 12.85 28.80
C ILE A 94 11.13 13.67 29.91
N PHE A 95 11.70 13.02 30.90
CA PHE A 95 12.59 13.64 31.87
C PHE A 95 13.66 12.65 32.37
N LEU A 96 14.84 13.19 32.67
CA LEU A 96 15.90 12.47 33.38
C LEU A 96 15.84 12.88 34.84
N GLY A 97 15.63 11.89 35.72
CA GLY A 97 15.51 12.12 37.16
C GLY A 97 16.84 12.21 37.88
N GLU A 98 17.82 11.41 37.46
CA GLU A 98 19.16 11.37 38.08
C GLU A 98 20.05 12.49 37.52
N ASP A 99 20.77 13.19 38.40
CA ASP A 99 21.63 14.34 37.99
C ASP A 99 22.83 13.91 37.17
N ASP A 100 23.40 12.76 37.49
CA ASP A 100 24.56 12.20 36.79
C ASP A 100 24.20 11.59 35.44
N ALA A 101 22.92 11.47 35.10
CA ALA A 101 22.47 11.01 33.78
C ALA A 101 22.43 12.11 32.70
N ALA A 102 22.53 13.38 33.12
CA ALA A 102 22.51 14.52 32.21
C ALA A 102 23.79 14.57 31.36
N GLY A 103 23.64 14.98 30.09
CA GLY A 103 24.77 15.14 29.15
C GLY A 103 25.34 13.84 28.55
N LYS A 104 24.88 12.64 28.97
CA LYS A 104 25.35 11.34 28.46
C LYS A 104 24.68 10.91 27.13
N GLY A 105 23.72 11.68 26.63
CA GLY A 105 22.94 11.38 25.42
C GLY A 105 21.73 10.46 25.65
N TYR A 106 21.46 10.07 26.89
CA TYR A 106 20.34 9.15 27.22
C TYR A 106 18.98 9.70 26.81
N GLY A 107 18.74 11.01 26.98
CA GLY A 107 17.47 11.63 26.59
C GLY A 107 17.22 11.55 25.08
N THR A 108 18.25 11.75 24.26
CA THR A 108 18.13 11.68 22.81
C THR A 108 17.92 10.25 22.32
N GLU A 109 18.63 9.28 22.92
CA GLU A 109 18.46 7.87 22.57
C GLU A 109 17.07 7.36 23.00
N ALA A 110 16.62 7.74 24.21
CA ALA A 110 15.28 7.43 24.70
C ALA A 110 14.18 8.01 23.80
N ALA A 111 14.36 9.25 23.33
CA ALA A 111 13.42 9.88 22.39
C ALA A 111 13.32 9.11 21.08
N LYS A 112 14.44 8.68 20.50
CA LYS A 112 14.44 7.89 19.27
C LYS A 112 13.72 6.55 19.43
N LEU A 113 14.05 5.79 20.48
CA LEU A 113 13.41 4.50 20.77
C LEU A 113 11.89 4.65 21.03
N ALA A 114 11.50 5.69 21.77
CA ALA A 114 10.10 5.96 22.07
C ALA A 114 9.33 6.38 20.81
N VAL A 115 9.89 7.23 19.97
CA VAL A 115 9.29 7.65 18.68
C VAL A 115 9.08 6.44 17.77
N GLU A 116 10.10 5.58 17.63
CA GLU A 116 9.99 4.36 16.84
C GLU A 116 8.87 3.45 17.36
N TYR A 117 8.80 3.25 18.68
CA TYR A 117 7.71 2.47 19.30
C TYR A 117 6.34 3.09 19.04
N ALA A 118 6.20 4.41 19.15
CA ALA A 118 4.94 5.10 18.94
C ALA A 118 4.42 4.92 17.50
N PHE A 119 5.30 5.05 16.51
CA PHE A 119 4.92 4.93 15.12
C PHE A 119 4.77 3.47 14.64
N SER A 120 5.60 2.54 15.14
CA SER A 120 5.60 1.14 14.68
C SER A 120 4.62 0.26 15.45
N GLN A 121 4.56 0.40 16.80
CA GLN A 121 3.79 -0.50 17.66
C GLN A 121 2.46 0.09 18.14
N MET A 122 2.42 1.40 18.45
CA MET A 122 1.18 2.05 18.86
C MET A 122 0.32 2.48 17.67
N GLY A 123 0.86 2.53 16.43
CA GLY A 123 0.18 2.93 15.22
C GLY A 123 -0.17 4.42 15.18
N LEU A 124 0.59 5.25 15.91
CA LEU A 124 0.44 6.70 15.86
C LEU A 124 1.00 7.25 14.53
N GLU A 125 0.47 8.37 14.08
CA GLU A 125 0.92 9.07 12.87
C GLU A 125 1.54 10.43 13.21
N ARG A 126 1.25 10.97 14.42
CA ARG A 126 1.77 12.25 14.88
C ARG A 126 2.08 12.23 16.37
N LEU A 127 3.21 12.83 16.74
CA LEU A 127 3.59 13.12 18.11
C LEU A 127 3.71 14.62 18.28
N VAL A 128 3.18 15.15 19.37
CA VAL A 128 3.28 16.55 19.74
C VAL A 128 3.95 16.69 21.10
N LEU A 129 4.59 17.81 21.36
CA LEU A 129 5.14 18.14 22.68
C LEU A 129 5.12 19.65 22.93
N ARG A 130 5.20 20.00 24.21
CA ARG A 130 5.37 21.36 24.67
C ARG A 130 6.66 21.46 25.48
N VAL A 131 7.48 22.46 25.23
CA VAL A 131 8.76 22.67 25.91
C VAL A 131 8.97 24.14 26.17
N PHE A 132 9.41 24.53 27.37
CA PHE A 132 9.74 25.91 27.68
C PHE A 132 10.85 26.44 26.78
N THR A 133 10.75 27.70 26.36
CA THR A 133 11.69 28.31 25.41
C THR A 133 13.11 28.43 25.98
N ASP A 134 13.27 28.45 27.29
CA ASP A 134 14.53 28.49 28.03
C ASP A 134 15.19 27.09 28.22
N ASN A 135 14.48 25.99 27.92
CA ASN A 135 15.03 24.63 28.04
C ASN A 135 15.78 24.19 26.78
N GLU A 136 16.91 24.84 26.51
CA GLU A 136 17.73 24.57 25.33
C GLU A 136 18.18 23.11 25.19
N ALA A 137 18.45 22.43 26.30
CA ALA A 137 18.92 21.05 26.30
C ALA A 137 17.83 20.08 25.75
N ALA A 138 16.59 20.25 26.22
CA ALA A 138 15.45 19.47 25.72
C ALA A 138 15.15 19.81 24.25
N ILE A 139 15.16 21.10 23.90
CA ILE A 139 14.92 21.55 22.51
C ILE A 139 15.95 20.93 21.54
N ARG A 140 17.23 20.90 21.91
CA ARG A 140 18.28 20.23 21.08
C ARG A 140 18.02 18.74 20.96
N SER A 141 17.64 18.07 22.05
CA SER A 141 17.32 16.64 22.05
C SER A 141 16.14 16.33 21.14
N TYR A 142 15.05 17.10 21.23
CA TYR A 142 13.86 16.93 20.39
C TYR A 142 14.13 17.19 18.91
N LYS A 143 14.86 18.24 18.58
CA LYS A 143 15.31 18.48 17.19
C LYS A 143 16.15 17.34 16.64
N THR A 144 17.07 16.79 17.46
CA THR A 144 17.89 15.63 17.06
C THR A 144 17.07 14.35 16.89
N ALA A 145 15.94 14.22 17.62
CA ALA A 145 15.00 13.14 17.46
C ALA A 145 14.06 13.31 16.25
N GLY A 146 14.01 14.52 15.63
CA GLY A 146 13.21 14.81 14.44
C GLY A 146 12.00 15.73 14.67
N PHE A 147 11.77 16.22 15.89
CA PHE A 147 10.70 17.18 16.15
C PHE A 147 10.98 18.54 15.52
N VAL A 148 9.97 19.11 14.90
CA VAL A 148 9.99 20.46 14.31
C VAL A 148 9.13 21.42 15.11
N LYS A 149 9.53 22.70 15.18
CA LYS A 149 8.76 23.73 15.85
C LYS A 149 7.61 24.14 14.94
N GLU A 150 6.37 24.08 15.45
CA GLU A 150 5.18 24.55 14.75
C GLU A 150 4.72 25.94 15.22
N ALA A 151 4.74 26.19 16.54
CA ALA A 151 4.22 27.42 17.09
C ALA A 151 4.98 27.84 18.35
N VAL A 152 4.76 29.09 18.75
CA VAL A 152 5.09 29.62 20.09
C VAL A 152 3.80 29.82 20.84
N LEU A 153 3.70 29.23 22.01
CA LEU A 153 2.62 29.45 22.98
C LEU A 153 3.11 30.49 23.98
N GLU A 154 2.60 31.71 23.86
CA GLU A 154 3.01 32.81 24.72
C GLU A 154 2.25 32.81 26.05
N ASN A 155 2.91 33.23 27.12
CA ASN A 155 2.32 33.44 28.45
C ASN A 155 1.53 32.23 28.99
N VAL A 156 2.03 31.00 28.81
CA VAL A 156 1.42 29.79 29.37
C VAL A 156 1.53 29.82 30.88
N GLU A 157 0.40 29.74 31.56
CA GLU A 157 0.32 29.75 33.03
C GLU A 157 0.66 28.37 33.60
N CYS A 158 1.67 28.31 34.45
CA CYS A 158 2.03 27.10 35.21
C CYS A 158 1.13 27.00 36.47
N SER A 159 1.06 25.82 37.08
CA SER A 159 0.20 25.60 38.26
C SER A 159 0.61 26.43 39.52
N ASP A 160 1.84 26.94 39.54
CA ASP A 160 2.35 27.86 40.56
C ASP A 160 2.09 29.36 40.28
N GLY A 161 1.40 29.66 39.15
CA GLY A 161 1.09 31.02 38.72
C GLY A 161 2.19 31.70 37.90
N GLU A 162 3.36 31.08 37.71
CA GLU A 162 4.39 31.59 36.80
C GLU A 162 3.91 31.51 35.35
N ARG A 163 4.24 32.51 34.56
CA ARG A 163 3.93 32.51 33.11
C ARG A 163 5.21 32.41 32.30
N LYS A 164 5.24 31.45 31.40
CA LYS A 164 6.38 31.21 30.51
C LYS A 164 5.95 30.93 29.07
N ASP A 165 6.82 31.29 28.14
CA ASP A 165 6.63 30.93 26.74
C ASP A 165 7.08 29.50 26.49
N MET A 166 6.35 28.80 25.61
CA MET A 166 6.65 27.43 25.24
C MET A 166 6.70 27.29 23.71
N PHE A 167 7.57 26.42 23.23
CA PHE A 167 7.46 25.90 21.88
C PHE A 167 6.47 24.75 21.85
N PHE A 168 5.54 24.80 20.91
CA PHE A 168 4.78 23.65 20.47
C PHE A 168 5.56 23.01 19.33
N MET A 169 5.96 21.75 19.51
CA MET A 169 6.72 20.99 18.52
C MET A 169 5.98 19.71 18.16
N SER A 170 6.12 19.28 16.92
CA SER A 170 5.52 18.05 16.42
C SER A 170 6.51 17.21 15.64
N MET A 171 6.15 15.97 15.45
CA MET A 171 6.82 15.03 14.57
C MET A 171 5.76 14.15 13.92
N GLU A 172 5.73 14.12 12.61
CA GLU A 172 4.89 13.22 11.86
C GLU A 172 5.66 11.95 11.48
N LYS A 173 4.94 10.83 11.43
CA LYS A 173 5.51 9.59 10.91
C LYS A 173 5.91 9.81 9.47
N GLU A 174 7.17 9.58 9.16
CA GLU A 174 7.63 9.62 7.77
C GLU A 174 6.93 8.51 6.99
N LYS A 175 6.14 8.89 5.99
CA LYS A 175 5.45 7.93 5.12
C LYS A 175 6.48 7.19 4.29
N ARG A 176 6.33 5.87 4.21
CA ARG A 176 7.18 5.02 3.37
C ARG A 176 6.46 4.69 2.06
N ILE A 177 7.18 4.80 0.94
CA ILE A 177 6.68 4.45 -0.39
C ILE A 177 7.36 3.17 -0.85
N SER A 178 6.58 2.19 -1.28
CA SER A 178 7.08 0.99 -1.96
C SER A 178 6.88 1.13 -3.46
N PHE A 179 7.96 1.22 -4.23
CA PHE A 179 7.91 1.14 -5.69
C PHE A 179 7.98 -0.32 -6.12
N VAL A 180 7.01 -0.80 -6.88
CA VAL A 180 6.98 -2.17 -7.40
C VAL A 180 7.11 -2.13 -8.93
N ILE A 181 8.18 -2.73 -9.45
CA ILE A 181 8.54 -2.72 -10.86
C ILE A 181 8.67 -4.15 -11.37
N PRO A 182 7.71 -4.65 -12.18
CA PRO A 182 7.85 -5.91 -12.89
C PRO A 182 8.86 -5.74 -14.02
N CYS A 183 9.88 -6.59 -14.07
CA CYS A 183 11.02 -6.49 -14.97
C CYS A 183 11.05 -7.66 -15.95
N TYR A 184 11.06 -7.38 -17.25
CA TYR A 184 11.22 -8.38 -18.30
C TYR A 184 11.92 -7.80 -19.53
N ARG A 185 13.17 -8.24 -19.81
CA ARG A 185 14.03 -7.70 -20.88
C ARG A 185 14.32 -6.21 -20.71
N SER A 186 14.71 -5.84 -19.50
CA SER A 186 14.91 -4.45 -19.08
C SER A 186 16.33 -4.15 -18.58
N GLU A 187 17.32 -4.94 -18.97
CA GLU A 187 18.73 -4.77 -18.58
C GLU A 187 19.27 -3.36 -18.81
N VAL A 188 18.80 -2.68 -19.88
CA VAL A 188 19.28 -1.35 -20.28
C VAL A 188 18.45 -0.22 -19.65
N THR A 189 17.15 -0.41 -19.48
CA THR A 189 16.20 0.64 -19.03
C THR A 189 16.11 0.73 -17.52
N LEU A 190 16.19 -0.40 -16.82
CA LEU A 190 15.99 -0.49 -15.38
C LEU A 190 16.89 0.43 -14.55
N PRO A 191 18.22 0.55 -14.81
CA PRO A 191 19.07 1.47 -14.05
C PRO A 191 18.63 2.93 -14.15
N LYS A 192 18.10 3.34 -15.32
CA LYS A 192 17.61 4.70 -15.55
C LYS A 192 16.34 4.96 -14.73
N VAL A 193 15.41 4.01 -14.72
CA VAL A 193 14.15 4.10 -13.97
C VAL A 193 14.44 4.22 -12.46
N VAL A 194 15.33 3.37 -11.92
CA VAL A 194 15.73 3.42 -10.51
C VAL A 194 16.40 4.75 -10.16
N LYS A 195 17.25 5.25 -11.04
CA LYS A 195 17.92 6.55 -10.85
C LYS A 195 16.90 7.69 -10.81
N GLU A 196 15.95 7.70 -11.74
CA GLU A 196 14.91 8.73 -11.82
C GLU A 196 14.03 8.74 -10.56
N ILE A 197 13.66 7.57 -10.02
CA ILE A 197 12.92 7.48 -8.76
C ILE A 197 13.70 8.15 -7.63
N LYS A 198 15.00 7.83 -7.49
CA LYS A 198 15.85 8.40 -6.44
C LYS A 198 16.01 9.92 -6.57
N GLU A 199 16.23 10.41 -7.79
CA GLU A 199 16.32 11.84 -8.07
C GLU A 199 15.02 12.58 -7.75
N THR A 200 13.88 11.96 -8.06
CA THR A 200 12.56 12.50 -7.73
C THR A 200 12.32 12.60 -6.23
N LEU A 201 12.62 11.54 -5.50
CA LEU A 201 12.51 11.55 -4.04
C LEU A 201 13.44 12.58 -3.39
N HIS A 202 14.64 12.75 -3.93
CA HIS A 202 15.57 13.78 -3.46
C HIS A 202 14.99 15.18 -3.69
N ARG A 203 14.49 15.48 -4.89
CA ARG A 203 13.81 16.74 -5.21
C ARG A 203 12.61 17.01 -4.30
N MET A 204 11.77 16.00 -4.05
CA MET A 204 10.63 16.12 -3.15
C MET A 204 11.06 16.47 -1.71
N LYS A 205 12.15 15.88 -1.24
CA LYS A 205 12.73 16.16 0.07
C LYS A 205 13.23 17.62 0.16
N GLU A 206 13.85 18.14 -0.87
CA GLU A 206 14.26 19.56 -0.95
C GLU A 206 13.07 20.52 -0.91
N GLN A 207 11.90 20.07 -1.40
CA GLN A 207 10.63 20.80 -1.35
C GLN A 207 9.88 20.63 -0.01
N GLY A 208 10.49 19.98 0.99
CA GLY A 208 9.90 19.76 2.31
C GLY A 208 8.97 18.56 2.42
N LYS A 209 8.84 17.74 1.35
CA LYS A 209 8.08 16.47 1.35
C LYS A 209 9.05 15.30 1.50
N SER A 210 9.32 14.87 2.74
CA SER A 210 10.21 13.72 3.01
C SER A 210 9.43 12.42 3.04
N TYR A 211 9.94 11.42 2.31
CA TYR A 211 9.43 10.07 2.29
C TYR A 211 10.57 9.08 2.48
N ASP A 212 10.39 8.09 3.36
CA ASP A 212 11.20 6.88 3.28
C ASP A 212 10.74 6.04 2.07
N TYR A 213 11.61 5.21 1.52
CA TYR A 213 11.27 4.44 0.34
C TYR A 213 11.92 3.06 0.33
N GLU A 214 11.33 2.18 -0.44
CA GLU A 214 11.90 0.93 -0.91
C GLU A 214 11.53 0.71 -2.37
N ILE A 215 12.40 0.02 -3.12
CA ILE A 215 12.17 -0.31 -4.53
C ILE A 215 12.23 -1.82 -4.68
N ILE A 216 11.13 -2.43 -5.08
CA ILE A 216 11.00 -3.87 -5.29
C ILE A 216 11.05 -4.16 -6.80
N LEU A 217 12.14 -4.78 -7.24
CA LEU A 217 12.39 -5.15 -8.63
C LEU A 217 12.07 -6.63 -8.80
N VAL A 218 11.04 -6.96 -9.60
CA VAL A 218 10.58 -8.34 -9.78
C VAL A 218 10.97 -8.85 -11.16
N ASN A 219 12.00 -9.68 -11.23
CA ASN A 219 12.39 -10.37 -12.48
C ASN A 219 11.41 -11.48 -12.81
N ASP A 220 10.66 -11.33 -13.88
CA ASP A 220 9.72 -12.35 -14.39
C ASP A 220 10.44 -13.36 -15.29
N CYS A 221 11.52 -13.95 -14.78
CA CYS A 221 12.37 -14.91 -15.48
C CYS A 221 12.81 -14.40 -16.86
N SER A 222 13.42 -13.22 -16.88
CA SER A 222 13.93 -12.61 -18.09
C SER A 222 15.06 -13.44 -18.73
N PRO A 223 15.12 -13.58 -20.05
CA PRO A 223 16.15 -14.36 -20.74
C PRO A 223 17.48 -13.60 -20.97
N ASP A 224 17.51 -12.30 -20.68
CA ASP A 224 18.66 -11.40 -20.76
C ASP A 224 19.31 -11.18 -19.39
N ASP A 225 20.25 -10.24 -19.27
CA ASP A 225 20.99 -9.95 -18.04
C ASP A 225 20.21 -9.07 -17.04
N THR A 226 18.87 -8.94 -17.19
CA THR A 226 18.02 -8.14 -16.28
C THR A 226 18.24 -8.51 -14.82
N PHE A 227 18.33 -9.82 -14.49
CA PHE A 227 18.52 -10.23 -13.10
C PHE A 227 19.92 -9.87 -12.56
N ALA A 228 20.96 -9.95 -13.36
CA ALA A 228 22.32 -9.50 -12.98
C ALA A 228 22.33 -7.99 -12.68
N VAL A 229 21.59 -7.20 -13.44
CA VAL A 229 21.42 -5.76 -13.17
C VAL A 229 20.68 -5.53 -11.85
N ILE A 230 19.63 -6.30 -11.55
CA ILE A 230 18.92 -6.23 -10.28
C ILE A 230 19.87 -6.54 -9.11
N GLN A 231 20.68 -7.61 -9.21
CA GLN A 231 21.65 -7.97 -8.19
C GLN A 231 22.63 -6.83 -7.91
N LYS A 232 23.13 -6.18 -8.97
CA LYS A 232 24.03 -5.04 -8.84
C LYS A 232 23.36 -3.87 -8.12
N LEU A 233 22.15 -3.48 -8.52
CA LEU A 233 21.39 -2.39 -7.88
C LEU A 233 21.09 -2.67 -6.41
N CYS A 234 20.75 -3.91 -6.05
CA CYS A 234 20.56 -4.34 -4.66
C CYS A 234 21.86 -4.30 -3.85
N GLY A 235 23.01 -4.55 -4.48
CA GLY A 235 24.33 -4.43 -3.85
C GLY A 235 24.72 -2.98 -3.57
N GLU A 236 24.29 -2.04 -4.42
CA GLU A 236 24.58 -0.60 -4.29
C GLU A 236 23.69 0.09 -3.25
N ASP A 237 22.44 -0.40 -3.05
CA ASP A 237 21.48 0.23 -2.14
C ASP A 237 20.58 -0.84 -1.45
N LYS A 238 20.66 -0.89 -0.12
CA LYS A 238 19.88 -1.82 0.71
C LYS A 238 18.37 -1.57 0.67
N LYS A 239 17.93 -0.40 0.26
CA LYS A 239 16.52 -0.06 0.04
C LYS A 239 15.95 -0.66 -1.25
N ILE A 240 16.80 -1.25 -2.10
CA ILE A 240 16.37 -1.97 -3.30
C ILE A 240 16.30 -3.46 -2.97
N LYS A 241 15.14 -4.05 -3.20
CA LYS A 241 14.86 -5.48 -3.02
C LYS A 241 14.72 -6.13 -4.39
N GLY A 242 15.34 -7.30 -4.57
CA GLY A 242 15.25 -8.10 -5.78
C GLY A 242 14.40 -9.34 -5.54
N VAL A 243 13.47 -9.64 -6.44
CA VAL A 243 12.67 -10.87 -6.46
C VAL A 243 12.87 -11.55 -7.80
N ASN A 244 13.33 -12.80 -7.79
CA ASN A 244 13.53 -13.59 -9.01
C ASN A 244 12.50 -14.70 -9.09
N LEU A 245 11.65 -14.69 -10.13
CA LEU A 245 10.64 -15.73 -10.34
C LEU A 245 11.25 -16.95 -11.04
N ALA A 246 10.73 -18.13 -10.73
CA ALA A 246 11.24 -19.39 -11.25
C ALA A 246 10.96 -19.61 -12.75
N ARG A 247 9.95 -18.97 -13.30
CA ARG A 247 9.58 -18.94 -14.72
C ARG A 247 8.83 -17.63 -15.04
N ASN A 248 8.58 -17.35 -16.29
CA ASN A 248 7.71 -16.25 -16.68
C ASN A 248 6.25 -16.55 -16.32
N PHE A 249 5.66 -15.73 -15.44
CA PHE A 249 4.26 -15.83 -14.99
C PHE A 249 3.42 -14.68 -15.51
N GLY A 250 4.03 -13.66 -16.14
CA GLY A 250 3.39 -12.46 -16.65
C GLY A 250 3.32 -11.31 -15.66
N GLN A 251 3.14 -10.09 -16.20
CA GLN A 251 3.22 -8.83 -15.47
C GLN A 251 2.35 -8.81 -14.18
N HIS A 252 1.10 -9.25 -14.25
CA HIS A 252 0.21 -9.23 -13.09
C HIS A 252 0.66 -10.16 -11.97
N ALA A 253 1.21 -11.33 -12.30
CA ALA A 253 1.76 -12.25 -11.31
C ALA A 253 3.07 -11.70 -10.70
N ALA A 254 3.91 -11.06 -11.51
CA ALA A 254 5.10 -10.37 -11.03
C ALA A 254 4.74 -9.22 -10.07
N LEU A 255 3.72 -8.41 -10.38
CA LEU A 255 3.21 -7.39 -9.45
C LEU A 255 2.72 -8.01 -8.14
N MET A 256 1.97 -9.13 -8.19
CA MET A 256 1.52 -9.82 -6.99
C MET A 256 2.70 -10.34 -6.15
N ALA A 257 3.74 -10.88 -6.78
CA ALA A 257 4.96 -11.29 -6.09
C ALA A 257 5.63 -10.10 -5.39
N GLY A 258 5.72 -8.94 -6.07
CA GLY A 258 6.23 -7.70 -5.50
C GLY A 258 5.38 -7.19 -4.33
N PHE A 259 4.05 -7.31 -4.42
CA PHE A 259 3.14 -6.90 -3.34
C PHE A 259 3.34 -7.67 -2.03
N HIS A 260 3.85 -8.90 -2.07
CA HIS A 260 4.20 -9.65 -0.87
C HIS A 260 5.45 -9.12 -0.17
N GLN A 261 6.26 -8.29 -0.85
CA GLN A 261 7.51 -7.72 -0.33
C GLN A 261 7.38 -6.26 0.13
N VAL A 262 6.19 -5.62 -0.02
CA VAL A 262 6.00 -4.21 0.30
C VAL A 262 5.80 -3.99 1.80
N ASN A 263 6.45 -2.94 2.32
CA ASN A 263 6.32 -2.47 3.69
C ASN A 263 5.86 -1.01 3.79
N GLY A 264 5.76 -0.30 2.65
CA GLY A 264 5.38 1.11 2.59
C GLY A 264 3.90 1.37 2.89
N ASP A 265 3.58 2.58 3.27
CA ASP A 265 2.22 3.06 3.52
C ASP A 265 1.45 3.28 2.20
N VAL A 266 2.19 3.61 1.14
CA VAL A 266 1.71 3.76 -0.23
C VAL A 266 2.55 2.88 -1.15
N VAL A 267 1.90 2.17 -2.07
CA VAL A 267 2.54 1.33 -3.08
C VAL A 267 2.37 1.98 -4.43
N VAL A 268 3.48 2.23 -5.13
CA VAL A 268 3.51 2.80 -6.47
C VAL A 268 3.98 1.73 -7.46
N CYS A 269 3.15 1.43 -8.45
CA CYS A 269 3.50 0.51 -9.53
C CYS A 269 3.85 1.31 -10.79
N LEU A 270 4.95 0.97 -11.43
CA LEU A 270 5.38 1.56 -12.69
C LEU A 270 6.10 0.52 -13.56
N ASP A 271 6.17 0.79 -14.86
CA ASP A 271 6.82 -0.09 -15.83
C ASP A 271 8.35 0.14 -15.84
N ASP A 272 9.08 -0.85 -16.32
CA ASP A 272 10.54 -0.91 -16.41
C ASP A 272 11.14 -0.31 -17.69
N ASP A 273 10.29 0.21 -18.60
CA ASP A 273 10.67 0.63 -19.96
C ASP A 273 10.98 2.14 -20.10
N GLY A 274 10.88 2.90 -19.00
CA GLY A 274 11.12 4.34 -18.98
C GLY A 274 10.02 5.21 -19.63
N GLN A 275 8.90 4.62 -20.11
CA GLN A 275 7.76 5.39 -20.59
C GLN A 275 6.94 6.03 -19.47
N THR A 276 7.06 5.47 -18.28
CA THR A 276 6.37 5.91 -17.08
C THR A 276 7.14 7.05 -16.42
N PRO A 277 6.55 8.27 -16.32
CA PRO A 277 7.26 9.40 -15.73
C PRO A 277 7.36 9.28 -14.22
N ALA A 278 8.43 8.67 -13.71
CA ALA A 278 8.67 8.53 -12.28
C ALA A 278 8.86 9.91 -11.58
N ASP A 279 9.26 10.93 -12.35
CA ASP A 279 9.39 12.31 -11.89
C ASP A 279 8.07 13.02 -11.60
N GLU A 280 6.93 12.43 -11.98
CA GLU A 280 5.58 12.95 -11.70
C GLU A 280 4.85 12.12 -10.61
N VAL A 281 5.56 11.29 -9.85
CA VAL A 281 4.95 10.48 -8.78
C VAL A 281 4.33 11.33 -7.68
N ASP A 282 4.84 12.54 -7.45
CA ASP A 282 4.32 13.51 -6.50
C ASP A 282 2.84 13.82 -6.71
N LYS A 283 2.39 13.90 -7.98
CA LYS A 283 0.98 14.11 -8.33
C LYS A 283 0.08 12.95 -7.87
N LEU A 284 0.57 11.72 -7.98
CA LEU A 284 -0.18 10.55 -7.54
C LEU A 284 -0.26 10.50 -6.01
N LEU A 285 0.84 10.81 -5.33
CA LEU A 285 0.91 10.83 -3.87
C LEU A 285 0.03 11.93 -3.28
N GLU A 286 0.01 13.11 -3.88
CA GLU A 286 -0.86 14.21 -3.46
C GLU A 286 -2.34 13.83 -3.55
N GLU A 287 -2.74 13.15 -4.62
CA GLU A 287 -4.13 12.69 -4.77
C GLU A 287 -4.49 11.54 -3.82
N ILE A 288 -3.52 10.69 -3.42
CA ILE A 288 -3.68 9.71 -2.33
C ILE A 288 -3.92 10.44 -1.00
N ASP A 289 -3.18 11.53 -0.74
CA ASP A 289 -3.32 12.33 0.48
C ASP A 289 -4.65 13.12 0.50
N ASN A 290 -5.16 13.52 -0.67
CA ASN A 290 -6.49 14.13 -0.84
C ASN A 290 -7.66 13.16 -0.59
N GLY A 291 -7.38 11.88 -0.30
CA GLY A 291 -8.39 10.93 0.16
C GLY A 291 -8.69 9.77 -0.79
N SER A 292 -8.12 9.75 -2.00
CA SER A 292 -8.22 8.61 -2.91
C SER A 292 -7.50 7.39 -2.33
N ASP A 293 -8.06 6.18 -2.56
CA ASP A 293 -7.42 4.94 -2.13
C ASP A 293 -6.49 4.38 -3.21
N VAL A 294 -6.84 4.64 -4.48
CA VAL A 294 -6.03 4.30 -5.65
C VAL A 294 -6.07 5.45 -6.65
N VAL A 295 -4.93 5.76 -7.24
CA VAL A 295 -4.77 6.81 -8.23
C VAL A 295 -4.10 6.23 -9.47
N TYR A 296 -4.75 6.28 -10.61
CA TYR A 296 -4.18 5.88 -11.90
C TYR A 296 -3.66 7.10 -12.67
N ALA A 297 -2.46 6.99 -13.21
CA ALA A 297 -1.91 7.96 -14.13
C ALA A 297 -2.68 7.94 -15.45
N LYS A 298 -3.14 9.10 -15.91
CA LYS A 298 -3.81 9.30 -17.19
C LYS A 298 -2.89 10.08 -18.12
N TYR A 299 -2.52 9.45 -19.24
CA TYR A 299 -1.63 10.07 -20.21
C TYR A 299 -2.38 11.06 -21.11
N GLU A 300 -1.94 12.32 -21.14
CA GLU A 300 -2.43 13.33 -22.07
C GLU A 300 -1.84 13.06 -23.45
N HIS A 301 -2.66 12.99 -24.48
CA HIS A 301 -2.30 12.80 -25.89
C HIS A 301 -1.73 11.45 -26.33
N LYS A 302 -2.60 10.47 -26.57
CA LYS A 302 -2.29 9.33 -27.45
C LYS A 302 -2.81 9.59 -28.86
N LYS A 303 -1.94 9.97 -29.83
CA LYS A 303 -2.26 9.93 -31.25
C LYS A 303 -2.20 8.47 -31.74
N HIS A 304 -3.35 7.83 -31.96
CA HIS A 304 -3.43 6.45 -32.44
C HIS A 304 -4.17 6.37 -33.77
N SER A 305 -3.85 5.34 -34.62
CA SER A 305 -4.61 5.04 -35.82
C SER A 305 -6.06 4.63 -35.50
N ALA A 306 -7.01 4.89 -36.42
CA ALA A 306 -8.43 4.60 -36.21
C ALA A 306 -8.73 3.14 -35.85
N PHE A 307 -7.98 2.17 -36.40
CA PHE A 307 -8.13 0.74 -36.08
C PHE A 307 -7.73 0.42 -34.63
N ARG A 308 -6.65 1.04 -34.14
CA ARG A 308 -6.20 0.87 -32.73
C ARG A 308 -7.15 1.55 -31.74
N ASN A 309 -7.78 2.66 -32.16
CA ASN A 309 -8.81 3.34 -31.36
C ASN A 309 -10.07 2.48 -31.20
N PHE A 310 -10.49 1.74 -32.23
CA PHE A 310 -11.61 0.82 -32.16
C PHE A 310 -11.32 -0.35 -31.21
N GLY A 311 -10.15 -0.97 -31.30
CA GLY A 311 -9.75 -2.04 -30.36
C GLY A 311 -9.66 -1.54 -28.93
N SER A 312 -9.13 -0.34 -28.71
CA SER A 312 -9.09 0.30 -27.38
C SER A 312 -10.50 0.58 -26.84
N TRP A 313 -11.40 1.08 -27.70
CA TRP A 313 -12.81 1.33 -27.31
C TRP A 313 -13.53 0.04 -26.93
N VAL A 314 -13.36 -1.04 -27.71
CA VAL A 314 -13.96 -2.35 -27.37
C VAL A 314 -13.45 -2.84 -26.02
N ASN A 315 -12.14 -2.76 -25.78
CA ASN A 315 -11.53 -3.15 -24.51
C ASN A 315 -12.06 -2.31 -23.34
N GLU A 316 -12.18 -1.01 -23.53
CA GLU A 316 -12.72 -0.07 -22.53
C GLU A 316 -14.17 -0.39 -22.18
N GLU A 317 -15.02 -0.58 -23.21
CA GLU A 317 -16.43 -0.88 -23.03
C GLU A 317 -16.64 -2.23 -22.33
N MET A 318 -15.83 -3.22 -22.68
CA MET A 318 -15.89 -4.52 -22.02
C MET A 318 -15.38 -4.48 -20.58
N ALA A 319 -14.30 -3.77 -20.29
CA ALA A 319 -13.85 -3.56 -18.90
C ALA A 319 -14.96 -2.89 -18.06
N ARG A 320 -15.67 -1.94 -18.65
CA ARG A 320 -16.82 -1.29 -18.03
C ARG A 320 -17.97 -2.27 -17.72
N VAL A 321 -18.35 -3.04 -18.74
CA VAL A 321 -19.49 -3.97 -18.60
C VAL A 321 -19.14 -5.16 -17.71
N MET A 322 -17.96 -5.74 -17.86
CA MET A 322 -17.56 -6.98 -17.18
C MET A 322 -17.05 -6.75 -15.76
N LEU A 323 -16.21 -5.71 -15.55
CA LEU A 323 -15.58 -5.43 -14.25
C LEU A 323 -16.31 -4.34 -13.46
N GLY A 324 -17.31 -3.66 -14.05
CA GLY A 324 -18.00 -2.55 -13.43
C GLY A 324 -17.16 -1.28 -13.33
N LYS A 325 -16.17 -1.10 -14.23
CA LYS A 325 -15.31 0.09 -14.29
C LYS A 325 -16.16 1.35 -14.53
N PRO A 326 -16.00 2.43 -13.77
CA PRO A 326 -16.64 3.72 -14.05
C PRO A 326 -16.26 4.25 -15.45
N ARG A 327 -17.18 4.96 -16.11
CA ARG A 327 -16.96 5.49 -17.47
C ARG A 327 -15.79 6.46 -17.56
N GLU A 328 -15.62 7.28 -16.51
CA GLU A 328 -14.62 8.34 -16.46
C GLU A 328 -13.26 7.85 -16.01
N LEU A 329 -13.18 6.64 -15.45
CA LEU A 329 -11.94 6.09 -14.92
C LEU A 329 -11.06 5.57 -16.06
N TYR A 330 -9.87 6.14 -16.18
CA TYR A 330 -8.79 5.62 -17.02
C TYR A 330 -7.91 4.70 -16.14
N VAL A 331 -7.56 3.51 -16.64
CA VAL A 331 -6.69 2.55 -15.94
C VAL A 331 -5.39 2.37 -16.71
N SER A 332 -4.28 2.34 -15.99
CA SER A 332 -2.92 2.18 -16.54
C SER A 332 -2.08 1.26 -15.67
N SER A 333 -0.90 0.87 -16.13
CA SER A 333 0.11 0.17 -15.33
C SER A 333 0.76 1.07 -14.28
N TYR A 334 0.74 2.40 -14.51
CA TYR A 334 1.23 3.39 -13.55
C TYR A 334 0.12 3.82 -12.60
N PHE A 335 0.22 3.40 -11.36
CA PHE A 335 -0.74 3.77 -10.32
C PHE A 335 -0.11 3.78 -8.94
N ALA A 336 -0.72 4.53 -8.04
CA ALA A 336 -0.44 4.50 -6.61
C ALA A 336 -1.64 3.93 -5.86
N ALA A 337 -1.40 3.16 -4.81
CA ALA A 337 -2.44 2.57 -3.96
C ALA A 337 -2.04 2.63 -2.49
N LYS A 338 -2.99 2.90 -1.58
CA LYS A 338 -2.79 2.77 -0.14
C LYS A 338 -2.50 1.31 0.23
N ARG A 339 -1.68 1.10 1.24
CA ARG A 339 -1.28 -0.24 1.71
C ARG A 339 -2.45 -1.19 1.91
N PHE A 340 -3.55 -0.76 2.54
CA PHE A 340 -4.69 -1.63 2.81
C PHE A 340 -5.30 -2.23 1.53
N VAL A 341 -5.26 -1.50 0.40
CA VAL A 341 -5.75 -2.01 -0.90
C VAL A 341 -4.87 -3.17 -1.37
N VAL A 342 -3.56 -3.01 -1.24
CA VAL A 342 -2.60 -4.06 -1.61
C VAL A 342 -2.73 -5.28 -0.70
N GLU A 343 -2.90 -5.08 0.62
CA GLU A 343 -3.14 -6.17 1.57
C GLU A 343 -4.43 -6.94 1.25
N GLU A 344 -5.50 -6.27 0.81
CA GLU A 344 -6.70 -6.95 0.34
C GLU A 344 -6.47 -7.73 -0.98
N MET A 345 -5.69 -7.17 -1.91
CA MET A 345 -5.33 -7.85 -3.15
C MET A 345 -4.49 -9.11 -2.90
N LYS A 346 -3.58 -9.11 -1.91
CA LYS A 346 -2.75 -10.27 -1.51
C LYS A 346 -3.58 -11.47 -1.06
N LYS A 347 -4.81 -11.27 -0.58
CA LYS A 347 -5.73 -12.37 -0.21
C LYS A 347 -6.20 -13.18 -1.42
N TYR A 348 -6.03 -12.68 -2.64
CA TYR A 348 -6.34 -13.41 -3.86
C TYR A 348 -5.19 -14.35 -4.23
N THR A 349 -5.39 -15.64 -4.09
CA THR A 349 -4.36 -16.69 -4.27
C THR A 349 -4.50 -17.52 -5.54
N ASN A 350 -5.52 -17.24 -6.37
CA ASN A 350 -5.74 -18.01 -7.60
C ASN A 350 -4.66 -17.75 -8.67
N ALA A 351 -4.42 -18.73 -9.54
CA ALA A 351 -3.31 -18.80 -10.49
C ALA A 351 -3.23 -17.65 -11.54
N TYR A 352 -4.32 -16.95 -11.82
CA TYR A 352 -4.37 -15.92 -12.85
C TYR A 352 -4.83 -14.58 -12.24
N PRO A 353 -3.92 -13.81 -11.59
CA PRO A 353 -4.28 -12.52 -11.04
C PRO A 353 -4.53 -11.50 -12.14
N TYR A 354 -5.47 -10.60 -11.92
CA TYR A 354 -5.70 -9.44 -12.75
C TYR A 354 -5.82 -8.21 -11.84
N VAL A 355 -4.70 -7.51 -11.67
CA VAL A 355 -4.54 -6.43 -10.68
C VAL A 355 -5.62 -5.37 -10.80
N ILE A 356 -5.98 -4.93 -12.03
CA ILE A 356 -7.05 -3.95 -12.25
C ILE A 356 -8.39 -4.45 -11.69
N GLY A 357 -8.71 -5.73 -11.95
CA GLY A 357 -9.94 -6.35 -11.45
C GLY A 357 -9.96 -6.46 -9.93
N LEU A 358 -8.80 -6.73 -9.30
CA LEU A 358 -8.65 -6.77 -7.85
C LEU A 358 -8.86 -5.38 -7.23
N VAL A 359 -8.25 -4.33 -7.80
CA VAL A 359 -8.44 -2.94 -7.36
C VAL A 359 -9.92 -2.55 -7.41
N LEU A 360 -10.60 -2.77 -8.54
CA LEU A 360 -12.02 -2.42 -8.72
C LEU A 360 -12.97 -3.16 -7.77
N ARG A 361 -12.56 -4.34 -7.25
CA ARG A 361 -13.30 -5.08 -6.22
C ARG A 361 -13.05 -4.53 -4.81
N THR A 362 -11.87 -3.98 -4.56
CA THR A 362 -11.44 -3.58 -3.21
C THR A 362 -12.00 -2.23 -2.81
N THR A 363 -11.99 -1.24 -3.72
CA THR A 363 -12.43 0.13 -3.40
C THR A 363 -13.17 0.79 -4.56
N LYS A 364 -13.95 1.82 -4.22
CA LYS A 364 -14.57 2.74 -5.17
C LYS A 364 -13.95 4.13 -5.18
N ARG A 365 -13.04 4.42 -4.22
CA ARG A 365 -12.33 5.70 -4.12
C ARG A 365 -11.09 5.67 -5.02
N ILE A 366 -11.35 5.70 -6.33
CA ILE A 366 -10.32 5.62 -7.36
C ILE A 366 -10.39 6.88 -8.20
N SER A 367 -9.27 7.55 -8.39
CA SER A 367 -9.16 8.78 -9.18
C SER A 367 -8.12 8.66 -10.29
N ASN A 368 -8.04 9.69 -11.12
CA ASN A 368 -7.04 9.84 -12.16
C ASN A 368 -6.27 11.14 -11.99
N VAL A 369 -4.97 11.08 -12.29
CA VAL A 369 -4.11 12.25 -12.38
C VAL A 369 -3.45 12.28 -13.75
N SER A 370 -3.48 13.46 -14.40
CA SER A 370 -2.83 13.67 -15.68
C SER A 370 -1.32 13.70 -15.55
N VAL A 371 -0.64 12.86 -16.37
CA VAL A 371 0.82 12.79 -16.45
C VAL A 371 1.27 12.88 -17.91
N CYS A 372 2.51 13.36 -18.11
CA CYS A 372 3.11 13.44 -19.44
C CYS A 372 3.44 12.03 -19.96
N HIS A 373 3.09 11.74 -21.21
CA HIS A 373 3.49 10.50 -21.85
C HIS A 373 4.86 10.65 -22.49
N ARG A 374 5.77 9.72 -22.18
CA ARG A 374 7.09 9.67 -22.81
C ARG A 374 7.11 8.64 -23.92
N GLU A 375 7.84 8.94 -24.99
CA GLU A 375 8.08 7.97 -26.06
C GLU A 375 9.06 6.90 -25.58
N ARG A 376 8.85 5.67 -26.07
CA ARG A 376 9.73 4.54 -25.75
C ARG A 376 11.13 4.78 -26.33
N GLU A 377 12.15 4.76 -25.49
CA GLU A 377 13.53 4.97 -25.95
C GLU A 377 14.10 3.74 -26.69
N ILE A 378 13.72 2.52 -26.30
CA ILE A 378 14.29 1.27 -26.82
C ILE A 378 13.20 0.18 -26.90
N GLY A 379 13.17 -0.56 -28.02
CA GLY A 379 12.36 -1.76 -28.21
C GLY A 379 11.03 -1.57 -28.94
N SER A 380 10.45 -2.67 -29.42
CA SER A 380 9.10 -2.74 -30.01
C SER A 380 8.15 -3.41 -29.02
N SER A 381 6.85 -3.04 -29.05
CA SER A 381 5.83 -3.69 -28.22
C SER A 381 5.83 -5.21 -28.45
N GLY A 382 6.11 -5.99 -27.44
CA GLY A 382 6.11 -7.45 -27.48
C GLY A 382 4.70 -8.09 -27.52
N TYR A 383 3.64 -7.28 -27.55
CA TYR A 383 2.27 -7.77 -27.59
C TYR A 383 1.81 -8.02 -29.04
N THR A 384 1.71 -9.31 -29.39
CA THR A 384 1.00 -9.73 -30.61
C THR A 384 -0.51 -9.70 -30.37
N PHE A 385 -1.31 -9.58 -31.45
CA PHE A 385 -2.77 -9.60 -31.34
C PHE A 385 -3.30 -10.83 -30.62
N GLY A 386 -2.68 -12.01 -30.82
CA GLY A 386 -3.05 -13.24 -30.12
C GLY A 386 -2.81 -13.18 -28.62
N LYS A 387 -1.66 -12.64 -28.18
CA LYS A 387 -1.36 -12.44 -26.75
C LYS A 387 -2.29 -11.43 -26.07
N LEU A 388 -2.67 -10.36 -26.80
CA LEU A 388 -3.65 -9.41 -26.31
C LEU A 388 -5.03 -10.05 -26.13
N LEU A 389 -5.44 -10.88 -27.09
CA LEU A 389 -6.71 -11.61 -27.02
C LEU A 389 -6.71 -12.63 -25.87
N GLU A 390 -5.62 -13.35 -25.68
CA GLU A 390 -5.43 -14.29 -24.57
C GLU A 390 -5.49 -13.59 -23.21
N LEU A 391 -4.74 -12.51 -23.03
CA LEU A 391 -4.77 -11.68 -21.82
C LEU A 391 -6.17 -11.18 -21.52
N TRP A 392 -6.87 -10.77 -22.56
CA TRP A 392 -8.21 -10.27 -22.53
C TRP A 392 -9.23 -11.34 -22.09
N PHE A 393 -9.22 -12.54 -22.71
CA PHE A 393 -10.04 -13.65 -22.29
C PHE A 393 -9.73 -14.08 -20.85
N ASN A 394 -8.45 -14.13 -20.50
CA ASN A 394 -7.99 -14.49 -19.15
C ASN A 394 -8.52 -13.51 -18.10
N GLY A 395 -8.44 -12.21 -18.34
CA GLY A 395 -8.96 -11.19 -17.43
C GLY A 395 -10.47 -11.28 -17.22
N PHE A 396 -11.25 -11.45 -18.31
CA PHE A 396 -12.70 -11.44 -18.22
C PHE A 396 -13.28 -12.70 -17.61
N THR A 397 -12.81 -13.86 -17.99
CA THR A 397 -13.32 -15.13 -17.49
C THR A 397 -12.91 -15.39 -16.03
N ALA A 398 -11.77 -14.84 -15.58
CA ALA A 398 -11.35 -14.95 -14.19
C ALA A 398 -12.18 -14.07 -13.24
N PHE A 399 -12.68 -12.91 -13.70
CA PHE A 399 -13.29 -11.90 -12.83
C PHE A 399 -14.76 -11.64 -13.08
N SER A 400 -15.39 -12.23 -14.12
CA SER A 400 -16.77 -11.99 -14.45
C SER A 400 -17.49 -13.25 -14.92
N VAL A 401 -18.69 -13.47 -14.39
CA VAL A 401 -19.63 -14.51 -14.86
C VAL A 401 -20.59 -13.97 -15.93
N LYS A 402 -20.45 -12.69 -16.32
CA LYS A 402 -21.35 -12.07 -17.31
C LYS A 402 -21.28 -12.72 -18.69
N PRO A 403 -20.12 -13.19 -19.22
CA PRO A 403 -20.09 -13.95 -20.47
C PRO A 403 -20.97 -15.20 -20.45
N LEU A 404 -20.97 -15.92 -19.34
CA LEU A 404 -21.82 -17.10 -19.16
C LEU A 404 -23.32 -16.72 -19.11
N ARG A 405 -23.67 -15.64 -18.41
CA ARG A 405 -25.05 -15.11 -18.38
C ARG A 405 -25.52 -14.64 -19.75
N LEU A 406 -24.63 -13.98 -20.52
CA LEU A 406 -24.93 -13.58 -21.88
C LEU A 406 -25.20 -14.80 -22.79
N ALA A 407 -24.34 -15.83 -22.70
CA ALA A 407 -24.54 -17.09 -23.42
C ALA A 407 -25.88 -17.75 -23.06
N THR A 408 -26.23 -17.77 -21.77
CA THR A 408 -27.54 -18.28 -21.30
C THR A 408 -28.70 -17.45 -21.87
N ALA A 409 -28.61 -16.12 -21.86
CA ALA A 409 -29.67 -15.24 -22.40
C ALA A 409 -29.87 -15.45 -23.91
N VAL A 410 -28.76 -15.56 -24.67
CA VAL A 410 -28.79 -15.86 -26.11
C VAL A 410 -29.41 -17.24 -26.36
N GLY A 411 -29.03 -18.27 -25.58
CA GLY A 411 -29.59 -19.61 -25.65
C GLY A 411 -31.11 -19.62 -25.39
N CYS A 412 -31.57 -18.92 -24.36
CA CYS A 412 -33.00 -18.75 -24.07
C CYS A 412 -33.72 -18.08 -25.23
N MET A 413 -33.18 -17.00 -25.77
CA MET A 413 -33.75 -16.29 -26.91
C MET A 413 -33.88 -17.21 -28.15
N CYS A 414 -32.83 -17.97 -28.48
CA CYS A 414 -32.88 -18.93 -29.57
C CYS A 414 -33.90 -20.05 -29.34
N SER A 415 -34.02 -20.54 -28.09
CA SER A 415 -35.02 -21.55 -27.73
C SER A 415 -36.45 -21.03 -27.93
N VAL A 416 -36.75 -19.79 -27.50
CA VAL A 416 -38.06 -19.18 -27.70
C VAL A 416 -38.32 -18.98 -29.19
N CYS A 417 -37.36 -18.45 -29.97
CA CYS A 417 -37.52 -18.30 -31.43
C CYS A 417 -37.73 -19.65 -32.15
N GLY A 418 -36.99 -20.68 -31.75
CA GLY A 418 -37.16 -22.04 -32.28
C GLY A 418 -38.54 -22.62 -31.97
N PHE A 419 -39.02 -22.44 -30.73
CA PHE A 419 -40.37 -22.88 -30.30
C PHE A 419 -41.46 -22.17 -31.09
N LEU A 420 -41.40 -20.86 -31.24
CA LEU A 420 -42.38 -20.10 -32.05
C LEU A 420 -42.35 -20.50 -33.51
N TYR A 421 -41.16 -20.73 -34.07
CA TYR A 421 -41.02 -21.25 -35.44
C TYR A 421 -41.60 -22.65 -35.59
N GLY A 422 -41.42 -23.52 -34.57
CA GLY A 422 -42.02 -24.85 -34.50
C GLY A 422 -43.57 -24.76 -34.54
N ILE A 423 -44.18 -23.91 -33.72
CA ILE A 423 -45.63 -23.66 -33.75
C ILE A 423 -46.06 -23.16 -35.13
N TYR A 424 -45.36 -22.18 -35.70
CA TYR A 424 -45.69 -21.65 -37.05
C TYR A 424 -45.66 -22.76 -38.11
N THR A 425 -44.64 -23.64 -38.12
CA THR A 425 -44.54 -24.73 -39.10
C THR A 425 -45.63 -25.76 -38.96
N VAL A 426 -46.05 -26.10 -37.71
CA VAL A 426 -47.19 -26.99 -37.46
C VAL A 426 -48.51 -26.39 -37.99
N ILE A 427 -48.77 -25.13 -37.66
CA ILE A 427 -50.00 -24.42 -38.12
C ILE A 427 -50.00 -24.35 -39.64
N LYS A 428 -48.86 -23.98 -40.26
CA LYS A 428 -48.72 -23.90 -41.73
C LYS A 428 -49.00 -25.24 -42.41
N LYS A 429 -48.55 -26.36 -41.81
CA LYS A 429 -48.80 -27.70 -42.35
C LYS A 429 -50.28 -28.13 -42.22
N LEU A 430 -50.94 -27.75 -41.13
CA LEU A 430 -52.36 -28.01 -40.91
C LEU A 430 -53.26 -27.23 -41.88
N VAL A 431 -52.86 -25.99 -42.22
CA VAL A 431 -53.62 -25.13 -43.14
C VAL A 431 -53.33 -25.49 -44.61
N ASN A 432 -52.14 -25.88 -44.96
CA ASN A 432 -51.76 -26.24 -46.34
C ASN A 432 -50.95 -27.56 -46.38
N PRO A 433 -51.60 -28.70 -46.62
CA PRO A 433 -50.96 -30.02 -46.67
C PRO A 433 -49.86 -30.18 -47.75
N ASN A 434 -49.86 -29.34 -48.78
CA ASN A 434 -48.90 -29.42 -49.91
C ASN A 434 -47.58 -28.68 -49.70
N VAL A 435 -47.29 -28.25 -48.47
CA VAL A 435 -46.01 -27.60 -48.16
C VAL A 435 -44.84 -28.58 -48.42
N PRO A 436 -43.84 -28.21 -49.26
CA PRO A 436 -42.69 -29.04 -49.57
C PRO A 436 -41.88 -29.40 -48.32
N MET A 437 -41.24 -30.60 -48.31
CA MET A 437 -40.39 -30.97 -47.22
C MET A 437 -39.15 -30.03 -47.15
N GLY A 438 -38.98 -29.36 -46.03
CA GLY A 438 -37.92 -28.36 -45.79
C GLY A 438 -36.58 -28.98 -45.37
N PHE A 439 -36.06 -29.96 -46.11
CA PHE A 439 -34.78 -30.65 -45.77
C PHE A 439 -33.62 -29.69 -45.55
N SER A 440 -33.40 -28.75 -46.48
CA SER A 440 -32.33 -27.75 -46.36
C SER A 440 -32.47 -26.82 -45.16
N SER A 441 -33.72 -26.44 -44.82
CA SER A 441 -34.00 -25.59 -43.67
C SER A 441 -33.78 -26.32 -42.34
N ILE A 442 -34.14 -27.62 -42.30
CA ILE A 442 -33.91 -28.47 -41.13
C ILE A 442 -32.40 -28.69 -40.93
N MET A 443 -31.64 -28.99 -42.00
CA MET A 443 -30.18 -29.17 -41.92
C MET A 443 -29.50 -27.88 -41.46
N ALA A 444 -29.86 -26.72 -42.00
CA ALA A 444 -29.31 -25.43 -41.59
C ALA A 444 -29.60 -25.15 -40.10
N ALA A 445 -30.83 -25.44 -39.64
CA ALA A 445 -31.19 -25.25 -38.24
C ALA A 445 -30.39 -26.19 -37.31
N ILE A 446 -30.22 -27.46 -37.70
CA ILE A 446 -29.45 -28.43 -36.88
C ILE A 446 -27.97 -28.03 -36.79
N VAL A 447 -27.34 -27.62 -37.91
CA VAL A 447 -25.94 -27.19 -37.94
C VAL A 447 -25.76 -25.92 -37.08
N PHE A 448 -26.66 -24.95 -37.22
CA PHE A 448 -26.62 -23.72 -36.45
C PHE A 448 -26.79 -23.97 -34.95
N MET A 449 -27.80 -24.76 -34.57
CA MET A 449 -28.05 -25.10 -33.15
C MET A 449 -26.92 -25.93 -32.58
N GLY A 450 -26.37 -26.89 -33.35
CA GLY A 450 -25.21 -27.68 -32.94
C GLY A 450 -23.96 -26.82 -32.71
N GLY A 451 -23.69 -25.88 -33.62
CA GLY A 451 -22.58 -24.92 -33.48
C GLY A 451 -22.72 -24.03 -32.24
N MET A 452 -23.95 -23.52 -32.01
CA MET A 452 -24.24 -22.70 -30.81
C MET A 452 -24.09 -23.52 -29.51
N MET A 453 -24.54 -24.77 -29.49
CA MET A 453 -24.39 -25.67 -28.34
C MET A 453 -22.90 -25.96 -28.07
N MET A 454 -22.09 -26.22 -29.08
CA MET A 454 -20.64 -26.42 -28.97
C MET A 454 -19.95 -25.19 -28.39
N MET A 455 -20.33 -23.97 -28.83
CA MET A 455 -19.80 -22.73 -28.33
C MET A 455 -20.13 -22.54 -26.83
N MET A 456 -21.38 -22.84 -26.44
CA MET A 456 -21.78 -22.75 -25.02
C MET A 456 -21.07 -23.78 -24.15
N LEU A 457 -20.92 -25.02 -24.62
CA LEU A 457 -20.15 -26.06 -23.92
C LEU A 457 -18.68 -25.66 -23.77
N GLY A 458 -18.08 -25.08 -24.80
CA GLY A 458 -16.72 -24.53 -24.76
C GLY A 458 -16.57 -23.46 -23.68
N LEU A 459 -17.52 -22.52 -23.60
CA LEU A 459 -17.52 -21.48 -22.58
C LEU A 459 -17.65 -22.07 -21.17
N VAL A 460 -18.58 -23.00 -20.94
CA VAL A 460 -18.72 -23.71 -19.67
C VAL A 460 -17.44 -24.46 -19.33
N GLY A 461 -16.84 -25.16 -20.31
CA GLY A 461 -15.55 -25.86 -20.14
C GLY A 461 -14.42 -24.94 -19.69
N GLU A 462 -14.33 -23.71 -20.23
CA GLU A 462 -13.36 -22.71 -19.79
C GLU A 462 -13.52 -22.36 -18.30
N TYR A 463 -14.76 -22.12 -17.83
CA TYR A 463 -15.00 -21.85 -16.41
C TYR A 463 -14.70 -23.06 -15.51
N ILE A 464 -15.06 -24.27 -15.94
CA ILE A 464 -14.74 -25.51 -15.21
C ILE A 464 -13.22 -25.71 -15.17
N GLY A 465 -12.51 -25.50 -16.28
CA GLY A 465 -11.05 -25.57 -16.33
C GLY A 465 -10.39 -24.61 -15.35
N ARG A 466 -10.87 -23.39 -15.24
CA ARG A 466 -10.38 -22.41 -14.26
C ARG A 466 -10.68 -22.81 -12.82
N MET A 467 -11.86 -23.33 -12.55
CA MET A 467 -12.21 -23.88 -11.23
C MET A 467 -11.29 -25.03 -10.86
N TYR A 468 -11.00 -25.95 -11.79
CA TYR A 468 -10.09 -27.06 -11.61
C TYR A 468 -8.65 -26.60 -11.28
N ILE A 469 -8.13 -25.61 -12.03
CA ILE A 469 -6.81 -25.02 -11.78
C ILE A 469 -6.75 -24.37 -10.39
N SER A 470 -7.82 -23.64 -10.01
CA SER A 470 -7.92 -23.03 -8.68
C SER A 470 -8.01 -24.06 -7.56
N MET A 471 -8.78 -25.15 -7.75
CA MET A 471 -8.91 -26.22 -6.75
C MET A 471 -7.61 -27.02 -6.57
N ASN A 472 -6.78 -27.13 -7.62
CA ASN A 472 -5.48 -27.80 -7.55
C ASN A 472 -4.38 -26.93 -6.91
N ASN A 473 -4.72 -25.74 -6.35
CA ASN A 473 -3.78 -24.83 -5.73
C ASN A 473 -2.56 -24.50 -6.62
N SER A 474 -2.77 -24.37 -7.93
CA SER A 474 -1.71 -23.94 -8.83
C SER A 474 -1.16 -22.59 -8.38
N PRO A 475 0.15 -22.46 -8.13
CA PRO A 475 0.71 -21.24 -7.58
C PRO A 475 0.56 -20.08 -8.55
N GLN A 476 0.21 -18.91 -8.01
CA GLN A 476 0.10 -17.65 -8.76
C GLN A 476 1.46 -17.21 -9.31
N PHE A 477 2.50 -17.42 -8.52
CA PHE A 477 3.91 -17.22 -8.86
C PHE A 477 4.76 -18.16 -7.99
N VAL A 478 6.01 -18.37 -8.39
CA VAL A 478 7.01 -19.11 -7.59
C VAL A 478 8.27 -18.27 -7.54
N ILE A 479 8.66 -17.85 -6.36
CA ILE A 479 9.91 -17.14 -6.12
C ILE A 479 11.04 -18.14 -6.07
N ARG A 480 12.10 -17.94 -6.86
CA ARG A 480 13.32 -18.72 -6.84
C ARG A 480 14.28 -18.23 -5.77
N GLU A 481 14.42 -16.89 -5.65
CA GLU A 481 15.30 -16.25 -4.70
C GLU A 481 14.90 -14.79 -4.48
N THR A 482 15.28 -14.24 -3.33
CA THR A 482 15.09 -12.83 -2.96
C THR A 482 16.43 -12.21 -2.55
N ILE A 483 16.57 -10.90 -2.72
CA ILE A 483 17.77 -10.14 -2.36
C ILE A 483 17.34 -8.96 -1.49
N ASN A 484 18.06 -8.71 -0.38
CA ASN A 484 17.76 -7.67 0.60
C ASN A 484 16.36 -7.78 1.21
N GLU A 485 15.84 -9.00 1.37
CA GLU A 485 14.61 -9.24 2.15
C GLU A 485 14.87 -8.88 3.62
N GLU A 486 13.97 -8.12 4.24
CA GLU A 486 14.02 -7.84 5.67
C GLU A 486 13.62 -9.14 6.39
N GLU A 487 14.52 -9.73 7.17
CA GLU A 487 14.20 -10.84 8.07
C GLU A 487 13.25 -10.33 9.18
N TRP A 488 12.09 -11.00 9.33
CA TRP A 488 11.06 -10.69 10.33
C TRP A 488 11.38 -11.36 11.67
#